data_b21e87c3c50e4ee12ec74287e88b4b27
#
_entry.id   b21e87c3c50e4ee12ec74287e88b4b27
#
_cell.length_a   1.000
_cell.length_b   1.000
_cell.length_c   1.000
_cell.angle_alpha   90.00
_cell.angle_beta   90.00
_cell.angle_gamma   90.00
#
_symmetry.space_group_name_H-M   'P 1'
#
loop_
_entity.id
_entity.type
_entity.pdbx_description
1 polymer ?
#
loop_
_entity_poly.entity_id
_entity_poly.type
_entity_poly.pdbx_seq_one_letter_code
_entity_poly.pdbx_strand_id
1 'polypeptide(L)'
;MNIDKKYYQEINDNLTNTIQDTSIDAPNKKVGKVRDAYFLDEKVVMISTDRQSAFDRVLAAIPYKGAVLNSVSAWWFKKTEHLFPNHLISTPDPNVSIVEKCTVFPVEFVVRGYITGTTDTSLWTVYNNGDREYCGNTLPEGLRKNDKLVAPMLTPTTKDKVHDRPVSREEIIDLGLMSAEDYDIAAKMSLDLFAFGQETAKKNGLILVDTKYEIGTDSSGKIKFVDEIHTPDSSRFWISDSYKERIDAGQEPENIDKEFLRLWFAKNCDPYNDEVLPDAPDDLVAELSARYILLYELITGEKFVFPNLNNINKRITENIKELL
;
A
#
# COMPACT_ATOMS: atom_id res chain seq x y z
N MET A 1 12.78 14.13 10.69
CA MET A 1 11.46 13.65 11.18
C MET A 1 11.52 13.55 12.70
N ASN A 2 10.58 14.14 13.44
CA ASN A 2 10.62 14.13 14.91
C ASN A 2 9.49 13.23 15.44
N ILE A 3 9.84 11.96 15.68
CA ILE A 3 8.91 10.96 16.22
C ILE A 3 8.98 10.99 17.75
N ASP A 4 7.84 10.97 18.42
CA ASP A 4 7.75 11.02 19.88
C ASP A 4 8.52 9.84 20.51
N LYS A 5 9.43 10.12 21.42
CA LYS A 5 10.25 9.11 22.11
C LYS A 5 9.44 8.04 22.83
N LYS A 6 8.22 8.38 23.30
CA LYS A 6 7.33 7.41 23.94
C LYS A 6 6.86 6.30 22.98
N TYR A 7 6.77 6.57 21.65
CA TYR A 7 6.43 5.55 20.68
C TYR A 7 7.53 4.51 20.56
N TYR A 8 8.79 4.93 20.54
CA TYR A 8 9.91 3.99 20.55
C TYR A 8 9.94 3.11 21.79
N GLN A 9 9.56 3.64 22.97
CA GLN A 9 9.46 2.82 24.18
C GLN A 9 8.41 1.73 24.01
N GLU A 10 7.19 2.10 23.61
CA GLU A 10 6.09 1.15 23.38
C GLU A 10 6.42 0.11 22.30
N ILE A 11 7.06 0.55 21.20
CA ILE A 11 7.48 -0.34 20.12
C ILE A 11 8.56 -1.31 20.57
N ASN A 12 9.60 -0.83 21.29
CA ASN A 12 10.70 -1.67 21.77
C ASN A 12 10.24 -2.70 22.80
N ASP A 13 9.27 -2.36 23.65
CA ASP A 13 8.68 -3.30 24.60
C ASP A 13 7.86 -4.41 23.90
N ASN A 14 7.54 -4.23 22.60
CA ASN A 14 6.69 -5.12 21.80
C ASN A 14 7.34 -5.65 20.51
N LEU A 15 8.66 -5.57 20.35
CA LEU A 15 9.35 -5.99 19.10
C LEU A 15 9.04 -7.42 18.67
N THR A 16 8.86 -8.32 19.62
CA THR A 16 8.55 -9.74 19.36
C THR A 16 7.06 -10.04 19.36
N ASN A 17 6.21 -9.09 19.77
CA ASN A 17 4.76 -9.27 19.85
C ASN A 17 4.13 -8.89 18.51
N THR A 18 4.29 -9.75 17.50
CA THR A 18 3.81 -9.53 16.14
C THR A 18 2.88 -10.62 15.67
N ILE A 19 1.93 -10.28 14.77
CA ILE A 19 1.09 -11.27 14.11
C ILE A 19 1.64 -11.57 12.71
N GLN A 20 2.17 -12.78 12.54
CA GLN A 20 2.69 -13.27 11.26
C GLN A 20 1.79 -14.32 10.62
N ASP A 21 1.06 -15.08 11.44
CA ASP A 21 0.08 -16.05 10.99
C ASP A 21 -1.24 -15.82 11.75
N THR A 22 -2.36 -16.00 11.04
CA THR A 22 -3.69 -15.81 11.60
C THR A 22 -4.41 -17.15 11.75
N SER A 23 -5.20 -17.29 12.83
CA SER A 23 -6.03 -18.43 13.05
C SER A 23 -7.38 -17.98 13.64
N ILE A 24 -8.43 -18.07 12.84
CA ILE A 24 -9.81 -17.84 13.23
C ILE A 24 -10.66 -19.03 12.79
N ASP A 25 -11.79 -19.23 13.44
CA ASP A 25 -12.73 -20.31 13.09
C ASP A 25 -13.59 -19.88 11.88
N ALA A 26 -12.94 -19.79 10.71
CA ALA A 26 -13.59 -19.48 9.46
C ALA A 26 -12.98 -20.28 8.30
N PRO A 27 -13.80 -20.67 7.30
CA PRO A 27 -13.33 -21.50 6.19
C PRO A 27 -12.49 -20.71 5.16
N ASN A 28 -11.90 -21.45 4.21
CA ASN A 28 -11.34 -20.90 2.97
C ASN A 28 -10.29 -19.81 3.18
N LYS A 29 -9.32 -20.05 4.08
CA LYS A 29 -8.18 -19.15 4.29
C LYS A 29 -7.30 -19.06 3.04
N LYS A 30 -6.99 -17.84 2.60
CA LYS A 30 -5.93 -17.55 1.65
C LYS A 30 -4.87 -16.68 2.32
N VAL A 31 -3.64 -17.14 2.34
CA VAL A 31 -2.49 -16.43 2.90
C VAL A 31 -1.90 -15.54 1.81
N GLY A 32 -1.83 -14.23 2.05
CA GLY A 32 -1.15 -13.27 1.19
C GLY A 32 0.21 -12.85 1.74
N LYS A 33 0.91 -11.95 1.07
CA LYS A 33 2.24 -11.46 1.50
C LYS A 33 2.16 -10.64 2.81
N VAL A 34 1.09 -9.87 2.99
CA VAL A 34 0.90 -8.97 4.15
C VAL A 34 -0.46 -9.12 4.83
N ARG A 35 -1.43 -9.79 4.19
CA ARG A 35 -2.77 -10.03 4.70
C ARG A 35 -3.18 -11.47 4.53
N ASP A 36 -3.99 -11.96 5.47
CA ASP A 36 -4.71 -13.22 5.33
C ASP A 36 -6.20 -12.90 5.09
N ALA A 37 -6.83 -13.61 4.17
CA ALA A 37 -8.23 -13.46 3.83
C ALA A 37 -8.99 -14.76 4.08
N TYR A 38 -10.14 -14.67 4.75
CA TYR A 38 -11.05 -15.79 4.97
C TYR A 38 -12.35 -15.51 4.20
N PHE A 39 -12.66 -16.37 3.24
CA PHE A 39 -13.79 -16.19 2.34
C PHE A 39 -15.04 -16.84 2.90
N LEU A 40 -16.01 -16.02 3.27
CA LEU A 40 -17.38 -16.41 3.60
C LEU A 40 -18.24 -16.37 2.34
N ASP A 41 -19.55 -16.61 2.45
CA ASP A 41 -20.43 -16.63 1.28
C ASP A 41 -20.41 -15.30 0.53
N GLU A 42 -20.82 -14.21 1.18
CA GLU A 42 -20.95 -12.87 0.58
C GLU A 42 -19.90 -11.86 1.10
N LYS A 43 -19.07 -12.27 2.06
CA LYS A 43 -18.11 -11.41 2.74
C LYS A 43 -16.72 -12.03 2.78
N VAL A 44 -15.72 -11.19 3.00
CA VAL A 44 -14.36 -11.63 3.28
C VAL A 44 -13.89 -10.98 4.58
N VAL A 45 -13.32 -11.78 5.47
CA VAL A 45 -12.59 -11.29 6.64
C VAL A 45 -11.14 -11.10 6.22
N MET A 46 -10.69 -9.86 6.14
CA MET A 46 -9.31 -9.50 5.79
C MET A 46 -8.55 -9.15 7.07
N ILE A 47 -7.47 -9.87 7.36
CA ILE A 47 -6.63 -9.64 8.53
C ILE A 47 -5.27 -9.14 8.07
N SER A 48 -4.97 -7.88 8.35
CA SER A 48 -3.66 -7.28 8.10
C SER A 48 -2.66 -7.75 9.15
N THR A 49 -1.59 -8.40 8.69
CA THR A 49 -0.53 -8.94 9.54
C THR A 49 0.64 -7.99 9.65
N ASP A 50 1.55 -8.28 10.55
CA ASP A 50 2.77 -7.50 10.76
C ASP A 50 3.91 -7.91 9.80
N ARG A 51 3.65 -8.84 8.86
CA ARG A 51 4.62 -9.25 7.84
C ARG A 51 5.03 -8.06 6.98
N GLN A 52 6.34 -7.81 6.87
CA GLN A 52 6.93 -6.84 5.96
C GLN A 52 7.46 -7.55 4.73
N SER A 53 6.84 -7.28 3.58
CA SER A 53 7.22 -7.89 2.32
C SER A 53 7.97 -6.90 1.42
N ALA A 54 9.07 -7.39 0.83
CA ALA A 54 9.74 -6.83 -0.33
C ALA A 54 10.50 -7.97 -1.06
N PHE A 55 10.95 -7.74 -2.30
CA PHE A 55 11.66 -8.75 -3.11
C PHE A 55 10.88 -10.09 -3.23
N ASP A 56 9.54 -10.00 -3.26
CA ASP A 56 8.61 -11.13 -3.27
C ASP A 56 8.71 -12.10 -2.07
N ARG A 57 9.37 -11.66 -1.00
CA ARG A 57 9.57 -12.42 0.25
C ARG A 57 9.11 -11.62 1.46
N VAL A 58 8.85 -12.31 2.57
CA VAL A 58 8.69 -11.70 3.89
C VAL A 58 10.09 -11.47 4.47
N LEU A 59 10.43 -10.21 4.74
CA LEU A 59 11.75 -9.80 5.22
C LEU A 59 11.83 -9.72 6.74
N ALA A 60 10.74 -9.28 7.37
CA ALA A 60 10.67 -9.04 8.80
C ALA A 60 9.21 -9.04 9.28
N ALA A 61 9.00 -9.01 10.58
CA ALA A 61 7.72 -8.67 11.20
C ALA A 61 7.87 -7.34 11.95
N ILE A 62 6.97 -6.40 11.68
CA ILE A 62 7.03 -5.03 12.21
C ILE A 62 5.86 -4.83 13.16
N PRO A 63 6.09 -4.63 14.47
CA PRO A 63 5.00 -4.48 15.43
C PRO A 63 4.08 -3.32 15.05
N TYR A 64 2.78 -3.49 15.26
CA TYR A 64 1.72 -2.55 14.91
C TYR A 64 1.48 -2.31 13.42
N LYS A 65 2.31 -2.84 12.52
CA LYS A 65 2.17 -2.60 11.07
C LYS A 65 0.78 -2.96 10.55
N GLY A 66 0.30 -4.15 10.88
CA GLY A 66 -1.02 -4.60 10.44
C GLY A 66 -2.16 -3.68 10.90
N ALA A 67 -2.10 -3.23 12.15
CA ALA A 67 -3.07 -2.29 12.70
C ALA A 67 -3.01 -0.93 11.99
N VAL A 68 -1.83 -0.41 11.69
CA VAL A 68 -1.66 0.85 10.94
C VAL A 68 -2.21 0.72 9.54
N LEU A 69 -1.82 -0.31 8.78
CA LEU A 69 -2.30 -0.50 7.40
C LEU A 69 -3.82 -0.58 7.33
N ASN A 70 -4.42 -1.40 8.20
CA ASN A 70 -5.86 -1.56 8.22
C ASN A 70 -6.58 -0.25 8.62
N SER A 71 -6.07 0.45 9.63
CA SER A 71 -6.67 1.70 10.11
C SER A 71 -6.56 2.83 9.07
N VAL A 72 -5.41 2.96 8.39
CA VAL A 72 -5.22 3.94 7.30
C VAL A 72 -6.19 3.65 6.16
N SER A 73 -6.24 2.41 5.69
CA SER A 73 -7.15 2.01 4.60
C SER A 73 -8.61 2.24 4.96
N ALA A 74 -9.03 1.82 6.16
CA ALA A 74 -10.40 2.02 6.64
C ALA A 74 -10.78 3.50 6.76
N TRP A 75 -9.84 4.34 7.23
CA TRP A 75 -10.05 5.79 7.30
C TRP A 75 -10.28 6.38 5.91
N TRP A 76 -9.46 6.01 4.92
CA TRP A 76 -9.62 6.46 3.54
C TRP A 76 -10.92 5.96 2.93
N PHE A 77 -11.29 4.69 3.09
CA PHE A 77 -12.54 4.15 2.58
C PHE A 77 -13.76 4.91 3.13
N LYS A 78 -13.79 5.18 4.45
CA LYS A 78 -14.84 5.99 5.07
C LYS A 78 -14.82 7.44 4.61
N LYS A 79 -13.64 8.04 4.49
CA LYS A 79 -13.48 9.43 4.06
C LYS A 79 -14.00 9.67 2.65
N THR A 80 -13.94 8.66 1.79
CA THR A 80 -14.25 8.75 0.36
C THR A 80 -15.50 7.98 -0.06
N GLU A 81 -16.22 7.32 0.85
CA GLU A 81 -17.40 6.48 0.55
C GLU A 81 -18.52 7.23 -0.21
N HIS A 82 -18.65 8.54 0.03
CA HIS A 82 -19.62 9.40 -0.64
C HIS A 82 -19.22 9.80 -2.06
N LEU A 83 -17.96 9.57 -2.45
CA LEU A 83 -17.39 9.89 -3.77
C LEU A 83 -17.17 8.62 -4.61
N PHE A 84 -16.66 7.57 -3.97
CA PHE A 84 -16.22 6.36 -4.63
C PHE A 84 -16.76 5.11 -3.94
N PRO A 85 -17.44 4.21 -4.66
CA PRO A 85 -17.85 2.91 -4.14
C PRO A 85 -16.60 2.11 -3.70
N ASN A 86 -16.72 1.46 -2.55
CA ASN A 86 -15.67 0.57 -2.02
C ASN A 86 -16.30 -0.65 -1.34
N HIS A 87 -15.47 -1.64 -1.02
CA HIS A 87 -15.92 -2.91 -0.48
C HIS A 87 -16.01 -2.98 1.05
N LEU A 88 -15.58 -1.93 1.77
CA LEU A 88 -15.52 -1.95 3.24
C LEU A 88 -16.92 -2.01 3.85
N ILE A 89 -17.17 -2.97 4.74
CA ILE A 89 -18.40 -3.09 5.53
C ILE A 89 -18.15 -2.59 6.95
N SER A 90 -17.11 -3.11 7.63
CA SER A 90 -16.79 -2.74 9.02
C SER A 90 -15.33 -3.04 9.38
N THR A 91 -14.86 -2.44 10.48
CA THR A 91 -13.54 -2.66 11.06
C THR A 91 -13.67 -3.03 12.54
N PRO A 92 -13.98 -4.30 12.83
CA PRO A 92 -14.26 -4.73 14.21
C PRO A 92 -13.01 -4.82 15.09
N ASP A 93 -11.81 -4.87 14.51
CA ASP A 93 -10.52 -4.91 15.20
C ASP A 93 -9.52 -4.04 14.44
N PRO A 94 -8.53 -3.41 15.09
CA PRO A 94 -7.49 -2.63 14.41
C PRO A 94 -6.79 -3.36 13.27
N ASN A 95 -6.68 -4.68 13.34
CA ASN A 95 -6.08 -5.50 12.29
C ASN A 95 -7.08 -6.07 11.27
N VAL A 96 -8.40 -5.89 11.46
CA VAL A 96 -9.43 -6.60 10.69
C VAL A 96 -10.37 -5.66 9.97
N SER A 97 -10.55 -5.90 8.68
CA SER A 97 -11.66 -5.37 7.88
C SER A 97 -12.57 -6.50 7.44
N ILE A 98 -13.89 -6.31 7.65
CA ILE A 98 -14.93 -7.11 7.01
C ILE A 98 -15.29 -6.38 5.73
N VAL A 99 -15.22 -7.08 4.61
CA VAL A 99 -15.45 -6.49 3.29
C VAL A 99 -16.43 -7.31 2.49
N GLU A 100 -17.09 -6.66 1.54
CA GLU A 100 -17.93 -7.32 0.54
C GLU A 100 -17.06 -8.16 -0.40
N LYS A 101 -17.54 -9.36 -0.73
CA LYS A 101 -16.85 -10.22 -1.69
C LYS A 101 -17.04 -9.67 -3.10
N CYS A 102 -15.94 -9.30 -3.73
CA CYS A 102 -15.91 -8.77 -5.09
C CYS A 102 -15.12 -9.69 -6.02
N THR A 103 -15.47 -9.66 -7.30
CA THR A 103 -14.64 -10.22 -8.37
C THR A 103 -13.62 -9.18 -8.77
N VAL A 104 -12.36 -9.40 -8.40
CA VAL A 104 -11.26 -8.45 -8.63
C VAL A 104 -10.79 -8.56 -10.08
N PHE A 105 -10.63 -7.41 -10.76
CA PHE A 105 -10.02 -7.38 -12.08
C PHE A 105 -8.53 -7.81 -12.00
N PRO A 106 -8.03 -8.56 -13.00
CA PRO A 106 -6.63 -9.00 -13.02
C PRO A 106 -5.67 -7.88 -13.47
N VAL A 107 -5.94 -6.65 -13.06
CA VAL A 107 -5.22 -5.43 -13.38
C VAL A 107 -5.03 -4.62 -12.11
N GLU A 108 -3.83 -4.11 -11.88
CA GLU A 108 -3.54 -3.13 -10.85
C GLU A 108 -3.47 -1.74 -11.49
N PHE A 109 -4.17 -0.78 -10.92
CA PHE A 109 -4.22 0.61 -11.37
C PHE A 109 -3.17 1.44 -10.62
N VAL A 110 -1.98 1.56 -11.18
CA VAL A 110 -0.89 2.37 -10.60
C VAL A 110 -1.01 3.80 -11.11
N VAL A 111 -1.22 4.76 -10.20
CA VAL A 111 -1.27 6.19 -10.54
C VAL A 111 -0.02 6.87 -10.01
N ARG A 112 0.64 7.65 -10.86
CA ARG A 112 1.89 8.34 -10.55
C ARG A 112 1.73 9.85 -10.73
N GLY A 113 2.06 10.62 -9.69
CA GLY A 113 2.14 12.08 -9.74
C GLY A 113 3.56 12.60 -9.94
N TYR A 114 4.56 11.75 -9.82
CA TYR A 114 5.99 12.07 -9.88
C TYR A 114 6.76 11.00 -10.65
N ILE A 115 7.84 11.42 -11.32
CA ILE A 115 8.75 10.50 -12.00
C ILE A 115 9.83 10.00 -11.04
N THR A 116 9.65 8.79 -10.49
CA THR A 116 10.52 8.24 -9.45
C THR A 116 10.58 6.71 -9.52
N GLY A 117 11.31 6.10 -8.61
CA GLY A 117 11.48 4.66 -8.43
C GLY A 117 12.87 4.18 -8.84
N THR A 118 13.19 2.93 -8.44
CA THR A 118 14.52 2.32 -8.60
C THR A 118 14.46 0.90 -9.16
N THR A 119 13.27 0.31 -9.30
CA THR A 119 13.08 -1.01 -9.93
C THR A 119 13.09 -0.87 -11.46
N ASP A 120 13.34 -1.94 -12.18
CA ASP A 120 13.43 -1.95 -13.66
C ASP A 120 12.14 -1.46 -14.32
N THR A 121 10.98 -1.71 -13.72
CA THR A 121 9.67 -1.26 -14.19
C THR A 121 9.24 0.10 -13.61
N SER A 122 10.11 0.80 -12.87
CA SER A 122 9.78 2.13 -12.35
C SER A 122 9.83 3.18 -13.45
N LEU A 123 8.97 4.19 -13.35
CA LEU A 123 8.86 5.24 -14.35
C LEU A 123 10.18 5.98 -14.59
N TRP A 124 10.94 6.24 -13.50
CA TRP A 124 12.25 6.87 -13.64
C TRP A 124 13.26 5.99 -14.36
N THR A 125 13.35 4.70 -14.04
CA THR A 125 14.31 3.78 -14.68
C THR A 125 14.04 3.67 -16.17
N VAL A 126 12.79 3.48 -16.57
CA VAL A 126 12.37 3.42 -17.97
C VAL A 126 12.73 4.72 -18.70
N TYR A 127 12.38 5.88 -18.13
CA TYR A 127 12.71 7.18 -18.72
C TYR A 127 14.22 7.42 -18.85
N ASN A 128 14.99 7.08 -17.80
CA ASN A 128 16.45 7.25 -17.78
C ASN A 128 17.16 6.34 -18.77
N ASN A 129 16.56 5.21 -19.14
CA ASN A 129 17.06 4.30 -20.19
C ASN A 129 16.77 4.82 -21.61
N GLY A 130 16.06 5.93 -21.75
CA GLY A 130 15.79 6.59 -23.04
C GLY A 130 14.38 6.41 -23.55
N ASP A 131 13.53 5.60 -22.91
CA ASP A 131 12.15 5.41 -23.31
C ASP A 131 11.32 6.67 -23.03
N ARG A 132 10.42 6.98 -23.98
CA ARG A 132 9.47 8.11 -23.86
C ARG A 132 8.03 7.70 -23.95
N GLU A 133 7.78 6.42 -24.13
CA GLU A 133 6.44 5.82 -24.12
C GLU A 133 6.36 4.80 -22.97
N TYR A 134 5.32 4.92 -22.13
CA TYR A 134 5.12 4.00 -21.01
C TYR A 134 3.64 3.79 -20.72
N CYS A 135 3.17 2.53 -20.82
CA CYS A 135 1.75 2.17 -20.64
C CYS A 135 0.80 3.04 -21.48
N GLY A 136 1.15 3.34 -22.74
CA GLY A 136 0.36 4.20 -23.61
C GLY A 136 0.45 5.71 -23.32
N ASN A 137 1.33 6.12 -22.41
CA ASN A 137 1.55 7.55 -22.10
C ASN A 137 2.87 8.03 -22.69
N THR A 138 2.87 9.23 -23.28
CA THR A 138 4.08 9.89 -23.79
C THR A 138 4.69 10.77 -22.70
N LEU A 139 5.99 10.60 -22.44
CA LEU A 139 6.76 11.35 -21.45
C LEU A 139 7.49 12.52 -22.12
N PRO A 140 7.39 13.76 -21.60
CA PRO A 140 8.11 14.90 -22.15
C PRO A 140 9.62 14.79 -21.91
N GLU A 141 10.40 15.48 -22.74
CA GLU A 141 11.84 15.61 -22.54
C GLU A 141 12.20 16.51 -21.35
N GLY A 142 13.38 16.27 -20.78
CA GLY A 142 13.97 17.13 -19.76
C GLY A 142 13.52 16.87 -18.32
N LEU A 143 12.78 15.79 -18.06
CA LEU A 143 12.43 15.39 -16.70
C LEU A 143 13.66 14.90 -15.94
N ARG A 144 13.75 15.28 -14.66
CA ARG A 144 14.74 14.77 -13.71
C ARG A 144 14.06 13.78 -12.75
N LYS A 145 14.86 12.94 -12.13
CA LYS A 145 14.36 12.04 -11.09
C LYS A 145 13.63 12.83 -10.00
N ASN A 146 12.49 12.32 -9.59
CA ASN A 146 11.60 12.89 -8.57
C ASN A 146 10.89 14.19 -8.98
N ASP A 147 10.99 14.65 -10.24
CA ASP A 147 10.19 15.79 -10.71
C ASP A 147 8.70 15.46 -10.67
N LYS A 148 7.88 16.47 -10.39
CA LYS A 148 6.43 16.38 -10.49
C LYS A 148 6.01 16.28 -11.95
N LEU A 149 5.13 15.34 -12.27
CA LEU A 149 4.51 15.25 -13.60
C LEU A 149 3.51 16.41 -13.81
N VAL A 150 3.32 16.80 -15.07
CA VAL A 150 2.37 17.87 -15.44
C VAL A 150 0.94 17.50 -15.02
N ALA A 151 0.59 16.23 -15.18
CA ALA A 151 -0.64 15.64 -14.68
C ALA A 151 -0.35 14.24 -14.13
N PRO A 152 -1.14 13.71 -13.17
CA PRO A 152 -1.04 12.32 -12.75
C PRO A 152 -1.19 11.37 -13.94
N MET A 153 -0.38 10.34 -13.97
CA MET A 153 -0.30 9.36 -15.06
C MET A 153 -0.75 8.00 -14.54
N LEU A 154 -1.64 7.35 -15.30
CA LEU A 154 -2.04 5.97 -15.05
C LEU A 154 -1.09 5.02 -15.77
N THR A 155 -0.49 4.09 -15.03
CA THR A 155 0.47 3.10 -15.54
C THR A 155 0.09 1.72 -15.02
N PRO A 156 -0.94 1.08 -15.59
CA PRO A 156 -1.45 -0.19 -15.07
C PRO A 156 -0.43 -1.31 -15.19
N THR A 157 -0.61 -2.35 -14.35
CA THR A 157 0.13 -3.60 -14.46
C THR A 157 -0.83 -4.79 -14.46
N THR A 158 -0.42 -5.89 -15.08
CA THR A 158 -1.12 -7.18 -14.91
C THR A 158 -0.89 -7.70 -13.50
N LYS A 159 -1.77 -8.60 -13.02
CA LYS A 159 -1.57 -9.40 -11.81
C LYS A 159 -1.11 -10.80 -12.20
N ASP A 160 0.08 -10.89 -12.76
CA ASP A 160 0.64 -12.16 -13.22
C ASP A 160 1.24 -12.95 -12.05
N LYS A 161 1.26 -14.30 -12.19
CA LYS A 161 1.75 -15.19 -11.13
C LYS A 161 3.27 -15.07 -10.89
N VAL A 162 4.02 -14.57 -11.86
CA VAL A 162 5.50 -14.51 -11.80
C VAL A 162 5.97 -13.09 -11.54
N HIS A 163 5.59 -12.13 -12.41
CA HIS A 163 5.91 -10.71 -12.23
C HIS A 163 4.82 -9.85 -12.85
N ASP A 164 4.43 -8.80 -12.15
CA ASP A 164 3.50 -7.79 -12.66
C ASP A 164 4.14 -7.05 -13.84
N ARG A 165 3.48 -7.06 -15.00
CA ARG A 165 3.97 -6.46 -16.24
C ARG A 165 3.24 -5.14 -16.51
N PRO A 166 3.95 -4.02 -16.77
CA PRO A 166 3.33 -2.79 -17.24
C PRO A 166 2.56 -3.03 -18.55
N VAL A 167 1.36 -2.50 -18.65
CA VAL A 167 0.47 -2.67 -19.80
C VAL A 167 -0.26 -1.38 -20.14
N SER A 168 -0.56 -1.18 -21.42
CA SER A 168 -1.43 -0.09 -21.86
C SER A 168 -2.92 -0.47 -21.76
N ARG A 169 -3.79 0.53 -21.94
CA ARG A 169 -5.25 0.33 -22.04
C ARG A 169 -5.59 -0.66 -23.16
N GLU A 170 -4.98 -0.46 -24.32
CA GLU A 170 -5.20 -1.28 -25.51
C GLU A 170 -4.81 -2.73 -25.25
N GLU A 171 -3.63 -2.96 -24.65
CA GLU A 171 -3.18 -4.31 -24.28
C GLU A 171 -4.12 -5.00 -23.29
N ILE A 172 -4.65 -4.27 -22.29
CA ILE A 172 -5.61 -4.81 -21.31
C ILE A 172 -6.87 -5.32 -22.00
N ILE A 173 -7.38 -4.55 -22.97
CA ILE A 173 -8.59 -4.90 -23.74
C ILE A 173 -8.28 -6.07 -24.69
N ASP A 174 -7.19 -6.02 -25.43
CA ASP A 174 -6.79 -7.05 -26.39
C ASP A 174 -6.51 -8.40 -25.72
N LEU A 175 -5.98 -8.37 -24.47
CA LEU A 175 -5.79 -9.57 -23.65
C LEU A 175 -7.08 -10.06 -22.98
N GLY A 176 -8.18 -9.34 -23.10
CA GLY A 176 -9.48 -9.70 -22.49
C GLY A 176 -9.47 -9.62 -20.94
N LEU A 177 -8.58 -8.82 -20.35
CA LEU A 177 -8.48 -8.67 -18.90
C LEU A 177 -9.62 -7.81 -18.35
N MET A 178 -10.07 -6.82 -19.12
CA MET A 178 -11.24 -5.97 -18.82
C MET A 178 -11.95 -5.58 -20.12
N SER A 179 -13.24 -5.25 -20.01
CA SER A 179 -13.92 -4.54 -21.09
C SER A 179 -13.39 -3.10 -21.19
N ALA A 180 -13.54 -2.46 -22.36
CA ALA A 180 -13.16 -1.07 -22.55
C ALA A 180 -13.95 -0.14 -21.61
N GLU A 181 -15.24 -0.40 -21.39
CA GLU A 181 -16.12 0.36 -20.52
C GLU A 181 -15.68 0.27 -19.05
N ASP A 182 -15.45 -0.96 -18.55
CA ASP A 182 -15.01 -1.17 -17.17
C ASP A 182 -13.64 -0.54 -16.90
N TYR A 183 -12.70 -0.66 -17.88
CA TYR A 183 -11.41 -0.02 -17.79
C TYR A 183 -11.53 1.51 -17.68
N ASP A 184 -12.32 2.14 -18.56
CA ASP A 184 -12.44 3.60 -18.59
C ASP A 184 -13.10 4.14 -17.30
N ILE A 185 -14.07 3.41 -16.73
CA ILE A 185 -14.65 3.72 -15.42
C ILE A 185 -13.60 3.60 -14.32
N ALA A 186 -12.89 2.47 -14.25
CA ALA A 186 -11.89 2.21 -13.23
C ALA A 186 -10.71 3.18 -13.31
N ALA A 187 -10.25 3.52 -14.52
CA ALA A 187 -9.20 4.49 -14.78
C ALA A 187 -9.59 5.89 -14.26
N LYS A 188 -10.81 6.33 -14.60
CA LYS A 188 -11.33 7.62 -14.12
C LYS A 188 -11.44 7.63 -12.58
N MET A 189 -12.02 6.60 -11.99
CA MET A 189 -12.12 6.48 -10.52
C MET A 189 -10.74 6.55 -9.86
N SER A 190 -9.73 5.87 -10.43
CA SER A 190 -8.36 5.85 -9.90
C SER A 190 -7.70 7.23 -9.94
N LEU A 191 -7.83 7.96 -11.04
CA LEU A 191 -7.29 9.32 -11.18
C LEU A 191 -7.99 10.32 -10.25
N ASP A 192 -9.30 10.23 -10.13
CA ASP A 192 -10.09 11.13 -9.27
C ASP A 192 -9.78 10.87 -7.77
N LEU A 193 -9.69 9.59 -7.36
CA LEU A 193 -9.31 9.23 -5.99
C LEU A 193 -7.87 9.67 -5.67
N PHE A 194 -6.95 9.52 -6.62
CA PHE A 194 -5.58 9.97 -6.46
C PHE A 194 -5.49 11.49 -6.28
N ALA A 195 -6.23 12.26 -7.10
CA ALA A 195 -6.29 13.72 -6.97
C ALA A 195 -6.84 14.13 -5.59
N PHE A 196 -7.91 13.49 -5.13
CA PHE A 196 -8.45 13.72 -3.78
C PHE A 196 -7.41 13.37 -2.69
N GLY A 197 -6.69 12.26 -2.86
CA GLY A 197 -5.61 11.84 -1.98
C GLY A 197 -4.46 12.84 -1.93
N GLN A 198 -4.04 13.38 -3.08
CA GLN A 198 -3.00 14.42 -3.15
C GLN A 198 -3.40 15.70 -2.43
N GLU A 199 -4.65 16.16 -2.58
CA GLU A 199 -5.14 17.35 -1.87
C GLU A 199 -5.21 17.13 -0.36
N THR A 200 -5.64 15.95 0.07
CA THR A 200 -5.69 15.60 1.49
C THR A 200 -4.30 15.50 2.09
N ALA A 201 -3.38 14.78 1.44
CA ALA A 201 -1.99 14.67 1.87
C ALA A 201 -1.31 16.04 1.99
N LYS A 202 -1.51 16.91 1.00
CA LYS A 202 -0.94 18.27 0.99
C LYS A 202 -1.38 19.12 2.20
N LYS A 203 -2.63 19.01 2.65
CA LYS A 203 -3.13 19.72 3.83
C LYS A 203 -2.43 19.29 5.12
N ASN A 204 -1.86 18.10 5.11
CA ASN A 204 -1.19 17.47 6.25
C ASN A 204 0.35 17.42 6.10
N GLY A 205 0.92 18.28 5.23
CA GLY A 205 2.37 18.37 5.04
C GLY A 205 3.00 17.19 4.30
N LEU A 206 2.19 16.43 3.55
CA LEU A 206 2.62 15.26 2.79
C LEU A 206 2.42 15.46 1.29
N ILE A 207 3.22 14.75 0.50
CA ILE A 207 3.06 14.56 -0.93
C ILE A 207 2.69 13.10 -1.17
N LEU A 208 1.50 12.83 -1.71
CA LEU A 208 1.17 11.52 -2.26
C LEU A 208 1.81 11.42 -3.65
N VAL A 209 2.82 10.59 -3.76
CA VAL A 209 3.70 10.49 -4.92
C VAL A 209 3.14 9.57 -5.99
N ASP A 210 2.83 8.36 -5.59
CA ASP A 210 2.20 7.31 -6.38
C ASP A 210 1.40 6.37 -5.48
N THR A 211 0.54 5.59 -6.11
CA THR A 211 -0.28 4.59 -5.42
C THR A 211 -0.68 3.48 -6.38
N LYS A 212 -1.01 2.33 -5.82
CA LYS A 212 -1.56 1.18 -6.51
C LYS A 212 -2.97 0.92 -5.98
N TYR A 213 -3.95 0.84 -6.88
CA TYR A 213 -5.32 0.45 -6.55
C TYR A 213 -5.66 -0.91 -7.14
N GLU A 214 -6.47 -1.65 -6.41
CA GLU A 214 -7.19 -2.80 -6.91
C GLU A 214 -8.68 -2.47 -7.03
N ILE A 215 -9.28 -2.91 -8.10
CA ILE A 215 -10.68 -2.64 -8.43
C ILE A 215 -11.36 -3.94 -8.82
N GLY A 216 -12.62 -4.08 -8.48
CA GLY A 216 -13.43 -5.24 -8.80
C GLY A 216 -14.89 -4.90 -8.90
N THR A 217 -15.71 -5.91 -9.15
CA THR A 217 -17.17 -5.78 -9.20
C THR A 217 -17.82 -6.56 -8.07
N ASP A 218 -18.87 -5.99 -7.47
CA ASP A 218 -19.74 -6.73 -6.57
C ASP A 218 -20.68 -7.67 -7.34
N SER A 219 -21.54 -8.40 -6.61
CA SER A 219 -22.50 -9.35 -7.20
C SER A 219 -23.52 -8.71 -8.14
N SER A 220 -23.71 -7.39 -8.07
CA SER A 220 -24.59 -6.64 -8.99
C SER A 220 -23.87 -6.13 -10.24
N GLY A 221 -22.53 -6.32 -10.34
CA GLY A 221 -21.69 -5.77 -11.39
C GLY A 221 -21.21 -4.34 -11.14
N LYS A 222 -21.47 -3.76 -9.95
CA LYS A 222 -21.02 -2.40 -9.63
C LYS A 222 -19.51 -2.39 -9.34
N ILE A 223 -18.79 -1.51 -10.03
CA ILE A 223 -17.35 -1.32 -9.88
C ILE A 223 -17.05 -0.65 -8.53
N LYS A 224 -16.07 -1.20 -7.79
CA LYS A 224 -15.66 -0.76 -6.44
C LYS A 224 -14.16 -0.82 -6.27
N PHE A 225 -13.60 0.08 -5.45
CA PHE A 225 -12.27 -0.11 -4.89
C PHE A 225 -12.27 -1.28 -3.90
N VAL A 226 -11.25 -2.11 -3.99
CA VAL A 226 -11.04 -3.27 -3.13
C VAL A 226 -9.63 -3.25 -2.53
N ASP A 227 -9.30 -4.22 -1.69
CA ASP A 227 -8.04 -4.39 -0.99
C ASP A 227 -7.73 -3.21 -0.05
N GLU A 228 -6.90 -2.28 -0.45
CA GLU A 228 -6.50 -1.12 0.36
C GLU A 228 -6.33 0.14 -0.50
N ILE A 229 -6.45 1.31 0.13
CA ILE A 229 -6.15 2.58 -0.51
C ILE A 229 -5.25 3.44 0.35
N HIS A 230 -4.24 4.07 -0.28
CA HIS A 230 -3.33 5.07 0.28
C HIS A 230 -2.61 4.64 1.57
N THR A 231 -2.34 3.35 1.74
CA THR A 231 -1.55 2.86 2.87
C THR A 231 -0.05 3.05 2.60
N PRO A 232 0.82 2.99 3.61
CA PRO A 232 2.27 3.04 3.39
C PRO A 232 2.83 1.84 2.61
N ASP A 233 2.05 0.77 2.41
CA ASP A 233 2.45 -0.38 1.58
C ASP A 233 2.01 -0.21 0.12
N SER A 234 0.84 0.37 -0.15
CA SER A 234 0.31 0.60 -1.50
C SER A 234 0.71 1.95 -2.09
N SER A 235 1.23 2.88 -1.30
CA SER A 235 1.49 4.26 -1.71
C SER A 235 2.83 4.76 -1.18
N ARG A 236 3.42 5.69 -1.92
CA ARG A 236 4.61 6.43 -1.51
C ARG A 236 4.23 7.83 -1.05
N PHE A 237 4.77 8.22 0.10
CA PHE A 237 4.59 9.56 0.65
C PHE A 237 5.93 10.24 0.90
N TRP A 238 6.03 11.52 0.52
CA TRP A 238 7.16 12.38 0.86
C TRP A 238 6.72 13.50 1.79
N ILE A 239 7.68 14.04 2.57
CA ILE A 239 7.48 15.24 3.38
C ILE A 239 7.50 16.46 2.44
N SER A 240 6.42 17.27 2.47
CA SER A 240 6.27 18.39 1.54
C SER A 240 7.25 19.55 1.81
N ASP A 241 7.53 19.82 3.09
CA ASP A 241 8.31 20.99 3.51
C ASP A 241 9.76 20.95 3.03
N SER A 242 10.36 19.73 3.04
CA SER A 242 11.75 19.52 2.60
C SER A 242 11.89 19.20 1.12
N TYR A 243 10.78 18.91 0.41
CA TYR A 243 10.82 18.39 -0.96
C TYR A 243 11.56 19.34 -1.92
N LYS A 244 11.14 20.61 -1.98
CA LYS A 244 11.72 21.56 -2.95
C LYS A 244 13.21 21.79 -2.71
N GLU A 245 13.62 22.02 -1.47
CA GLU A 245 15.01 22.26 -1.11
C GLU A 245 15.89 21.08 -1.48
N ARG A 246 15.43 19.84 -1.16
CA ARG A 246 16.18 18.62 -1.44
C ARG A 246 16.31 18.34 -2.94
N ILE A 247 15.23 18.53 -3.72
CA ILE A 247 15.29 18.37 -5.18
C ILE A 247 16.24 19.37 -5.82
N ASP A 248 16.17 20.65 -5.41
CA ASP A 248 17.07 21.69 -5.93
C ASP A 248 18.55 21.40 -5.57
N ALA A 249 18.80 20.73 -4.45
CA ALA A 249 20.13 20.27 -4.02
C ALA A 249 20.55 18.92 -4.65
N GLY A 250 19.73 18.30 -5.51
CA GLY A 250 20.01 16.99 -6.11
C GLY A 250 19.94 15.81 -5.11
N GLN A 251 19.21 15.98 -4.02
CA GLN A 251 19.01 14.97 -2.99
C GLN A 251 17.69 14.24 -3.18
N GLU A 252 17.61 13.00 -2.65
CA GLU A 252 16.35 12.24 -2.62
C GLU A 252 15.34 12.92 -1.67
N PRO A 253 14.03 12.94 -2.00
CA PRO A 253 13.00 13.40 -1.08
C PRO A 253 13.01 12.66 0.25
N GLU A 254 12.53 13.30 1.29
CA GLU A 254 12.37 12.66 2.60
C GLU A 254 11.14 11.75 2.58
N ASN A 255 11.37 10.44 2.66
CA ASN A 255 10.36 9.38 2.58
C ASN A 255 9.82 8.97 3.94
N ILE A 256 8.52 8.62 3.97
CA ILE A 256 7.91 7.89 5.07
C ILE A 256 7.49 6.51 4.54
N ASP A 257 8.47 5.64 4.28
CA ASP A 257 8.23 4.31 3.74
C ASP A 257 9.28 3.29 4.19
N LYS A 258 9.15 2.09 3.65
CA LYS A 258 10.01 0.92 3.92
C LYS A 258 11.34 0.88 3.16
N GLU A 259 11.65 1.89 2.34
CA GLU A 259 12.79 1.82 1.43
C GLU A 259 14.12 1.64 2.16
N PHE A 260 14.29 2.27 3.34
CA PHE A 260 15.55 2.11 4.11
C PHE A 260 15.76 0.66 4.60
N LEU A 261 14.71 -0.04 5.00
CA LEU A 261 14.79 -1.46 5.37
C LEU A 261 15.10 -2.33 4.14
N ARG A 262 14.47 -2.02 3.01
CA ARG A 262 14.73 -2.67 1.74
C ARG A 262 16.19 -2.53 1.29
N LEU A 263 16.74 -1.32 1.39
CA LEU A 263 18.15 -1.03 1.09
C LEU A 263 19.12 -1.75 2.04
N TRP A 264 18.73 -1.88 3.32
CA TRP A 264 19.54 -2.65 4.27
C TRP A 264 19.66 -4.12 3.85
N PHE A 265 18.56 -4.79 3.49
CA PHE A 265 18.58 -6.16 3.00
C PHE A 265 19.41 -6.28 1.72
N ALA A 266 19.18 -5.41 0.73
CA ALA A 266 19.94 -5.41 -0.54
C ALA A 266 21.46 -5.24 -0.34
N LYS A 267 21.88 -4.60 0.76
CA LYS A 267 23.30 -4.42 1.10
C LYS A 267 23.91 -5.60 1.86
N ASN A 268 23.10 -6.33 2.66
CA ASN A 268 23.59 -7.33 3.60
C ASN A 268 23.36 -8.78 3.15
N CYS A 269 22.56 -9.00 2.09
CA CYS A 269 22.28 -10.32 1.52
C CYS A 269 21.86 -10.18 0.05
N ASP A 270 21.68 -11.31 -0.63
CA ASP A 270 20.93 -11.39 -1.89
C ASP A 270 19.46 -11.76 -1.60
N PRO A 271 18.55 -10.77 -1.53
CA PRO A 271 17.16 -11.03 -1.10
C PRO A 271 16.38 -11.95 -2.04
N TYR A 272 16.84 -12.15 -3.27
CA TYR A 272 16.19 -13.02 -4.25
C TYR A 272 16.71 -14.46 -4.20
N ASN A 273 18.02 -14.66 -3.96
CA ASN A 273 18.66 -15.97 -4.16
C ASN A 273 19.12 -16.62 -2.85
N ASP A 274 19.36 -15.85 -1.78
CA ASP A 274 19.77 -16.43 -0.49
C ASP A 274 18.63 -17.29 0.10
N GLU A 275 18.95 -18.52 0.49
CA GLU A 275 17.97 -19.44 1.10
C GLU A 275 17.43 -18.90 2.42
N VAL A 276 18.31 -18.36 3.25
CA VAL A 276 17.97 -17.78 4.56
C VAL A 276 18.38 -16.31 4.57
N LEU A 277 17.42 -15.43 4.88
CA LEU A 277 17.70 -14.00 5.03
C LEU A 277 18.18 -13.71 6.46
N PRO A 278 19.08 -12.73 6.65
CA PRO A 278 19.44 -12.27 7.98
C PRO A 278 18.26 -11.60 8.69
N ASP A 279 18.23 -11.65 10.01
CA ASP A 279 17.24 -10.90 10.79
C ASP A 279 17.47 -9.39 10.64
N ALA A 280 16.38 -8.64 10.49
CA ALA A 280 16.46 -7.18 10.47
C ALA A 280 16.87 -6.66 11.88
N PRO A 281 17.79 -5.68 11.96
CA PRO A 281 18.13 -5.07 13.25
C PRO A 281 16.92 -4.46 13.96
N ASP A 282 16.85 -4.62 15.27
CA ASP A 282 15.75 -4.15 16.11
C ASP A 282 15.50 -2.64 15.99
N ASP A 283 16.55 -1.86 15.84
CA ASP A 283 16.46 -0.41 15.65
C ASP A 283 15.81 -0.04 14.31
N LEU A 284 16.07 -0.79 13.24
CA LEU A 284 15.41 -0.58 11.95
C LEU A 284 13.96 -1.04 11.97
N VAL A 285 13.65 -2.14 12.67
CA VAL A 285 12.28 -2.61 12.88
C VAL A 285 11.48 -1.55 13.65
N ALA A 286 12.04 -1.03 14.75
CA ALA A 286 11.41 0.01 15.56
C ALA A 286 11.21 1.32 14.78
N GLU A 287 12.20 1.74 14.00
CA GLU A 287 12.11 2.93 13.13
C GLU A 287 10.99 2.78 12.09
N LEU A 288 10.86 1.62 11.45
CA LEU A 288 9.80 1.39 10.47
C LEU A 288 8.41 1.42 11.10
N SER A 289 8.24 0.76 12.25
CA SER A 289 6.99 0.82 13.02
C SER A 289 6.61 2.26 13.38
N ALA A 290 7.58 3.02 13.90
CA ALA A 290 7.38 4.42 14.28
C ALA A 290 7.00 5.31 13.08
N ARG A 291 7.61 5.10 11.91
CA ARG A 291 7.25 5.81 10.67
C ARG A 291 5.83 5.49 10.20
N TYR A 292 5.41 4.24 10.27
CA TYR A 292 4.05 3.85 9.89
C TYR A 292 3.01 4.49 10.81
N ILE A 293 3.26 4.50 12.12
CA ILE A 293 2.41 5.17 13.10
C ILE A 293 2.37 6.69 12.82
N LEU A 294 3.52 7.32 12.57
CA LEU A 294 3.58 8.74 12.23
C LEU A 294 2.77 9.04 10.97
N LEU A 295 2.88 8.19 9.93
CA LEU A 295 2.12 8.39 8.69
C LEU A 295 0.61 8.32 8.94
N TYR A 296 0.15 7.36 9.78
CA TYR A 296 -1.25 7.32 10.21
C TYR A 296 -1.68 8.65 10.82
N GLU A 297 -0.92 9.17 11.78
CA GLU A 297 -1.25 10.42 12.48
C GLU A 297 -1.24 11.63 11.54
N LEU A 298 -0.30 11.70 10.61
CA LEU A 298 -0.23 12.78 9.62
C LEU A 298 -1.40 12.71 8.63
N ILE A 299 -1.77 11.52 8.15
CA ILE A 299 -2.87 11.35 7.20
C ILE A 299 -4.22 11.66 7.86
N THR A 300 -4.46 11.08 9.04
CA THR A 300 -5.78 11.12 9.69
C THR A 300 -6.01 12.37 10.54
N GLY A 301 -4.92 12.95 11.05
CA GLY A 301 -4.96 13.97 12.11
C GLY A 301 -5.30 13.41 13.49
N GLU A 302 -5.40 12.10 13.65
CA GLU A 302 -5.76 11.40 14.87
C GLU A 302 -4.53 10.77 15.52
N LYS A 303 -4.51 10.69 16.86
CA LYS A 303 -3.44 9.97 17.55
C LYS A 303 -3.62 8.46 17.40
N PHE A 304 -2.53 7.77 17.12
CA PHE A 304 -2.56 6.31 17.04
C PHE A 304 -2.83 5.70 18.42
N VAL A 305 -3.86 4.87 18.48
CA VAL A 305 -4.19 4.11 19.68
C VAL A 305 -3.55 2.75 19.59
N PHE A 306 -2.55 2.50 20.42
CA PHE A 306 -1.81 1.24 20.45
C PHE A 306 -2.73 0.08 20.87
N PRO A 307 -3.02 -0.89 19.99
CA PRO A 307 -3.78 -2.06 20.39
C PRO A 307 -2.94 -2.97 21.29
N ASN A 308 -3.61 -3.73 22.15
CA ASN A 308 -2.93 -4.75 22.95
C ASN A 308 -2.38 -5.85 22.03
N LEU A 309 -1.08 -6.07 22.06
CA LEU A 309 -0.39 -7.11 21.29
C LEU A 309 -0.26 -8.46 22.04
N ASN A 310 -0.66 -8.55 23.31
CA ASN A 310 -0.68 -9.81 24.01
C ASN A 310 -1.77 -10.71 23.41
N ASN A 311 -1.35 -11.82 22.77
CA ASN A 311 -2.24 -12.78 22.13
C ASN A 311 -3.19 -12.15 21.09
N ILE A 312 -2.62 -11.57 20.03
CA ILE A 312 -3.33 -10.87 18.97
C ILE A 312 -4.42 -11.74 18.32
N ASN A 313 -4.14 -13.02 18.04
CA ASN A 313 -5.13 -13.95 17.48
C ASN A 313 -6.36 -14.10 18.36
N LYS A 314 -6.19 -14.18 19.69
CA LYS A 314 -7.33 -14.23 20.62
C LYS A 314 -8.15 -12.94 20.58
N ARG A 315 -7.49 -11.77 20.63
CA ARG A 315 -8.16 -10.46 20.51
C ARG A 315 -8.99 -10.38 19.23
N ILE A 316 -8.39 -10.75 18.08
CA ILE A 316 -9.07 -10.76 16.78
C ILE A 316 -10.30 -11.68 16.84
N THR A 317 -10.12 -12.93 17.29
CA THR A 317 -11.21 -13.91 17.38
C THR A 317 -12.37 -13.40 18.23
N GLU A 318 -12.09 -12.79 19.38
CA GLU A 318 -13.11 -12.23 20.27
C GLU A 318 -13.86 -11.07 19.59
N ASN A 319 -13.15 -10.19 18.88
CA ASN A 319 -13.73 -8.99 18.24
C ASN A 319 -14.58 -9.31 17.00
N ILE A 320 -14.37 -10.45 16.33
CA ILE A 320 -15.11 -10.83 15.13
C ILE A 320 -16.14 -11.95 15.38
N LYS A 321 -16.21 -12.50 16.59
CA LYS A 321 -17.02 -13.69 16.94
C LYS A 321 -18.48 -13.61 16.49
N GLU A 322 -19.08 -12.42 16.59
CA GLU A 322 -20.51 -12.22 16.24
C GLU A 322 -20.71 -11.95 14.73
N LEU A 323 -19.60 -11.88 13.95
CA LEU A 323 -19.63 -11.52 12.54
C LEU A 323 -19.35 -12.73 11.63
N LEU A 324 -18.90 -13.84 12.21
CA LEU A 324 -18.69 -15.14 11.58
C LEU A 324 -19.95 -15.99 11.69
#